data_f6f59dbb370c58700e365f32a4c141f4
#
_entry.id   f6f59dbb370c58700e365f32a4c141f4
#
_cell.length_a   1.000
_cell.length_b   1.000
_cell.length_c   1.000
_cell.angle_alpha   90.00
_cell.angle_beta   90.00
_cell.angle_gamma   90.00
#
_symmetry.space_group_name_H-M   'P 1'
#
loop_
_entity.id
_entity.type
_entity.pdbx_description
1 polymer ?
#
loop_
_entity_poly.entity_id
_entity_poly.type
_entity_poly.pdbx_seq_one_letter_code
_entity_poly.pdbx_strand_id
1 'polypeptide(L)'
;MKKYYVIQPKAGLSNCLRVVFSYYHYTKRKNLNLIVIWKVTTACNGFFLDYFEEINGVTFYKKNSLNLKIDYIGFNFHKKYNPYKKFIYQELKLKPSLIHKITTNLCKINKYISVHIRRTDHIPLAKKKKLFTTDEEFIKFLNENKKDKDIFIATDNHYTYNNFKKLY
;
A
#
# COMPACT_ATOMS: atom_id res chain seq x y z
N MET A 1 31.46 -12.97 9.09
CA MET A 1 30.26 -12.32 9.66
C MET A 1 29.26 -12.03 8.55
N LYS A 2 27.95 -12.26 8.79
CA LYS A 2 26.88 -11.97 7.84
C LYS A 2 26.76 -10.46 7.64
N LYS A 3 26.85 -9.97 6.37
CA LYS A 3 26.81 -8.54 6.04
C LYS A 3 25.42 -8.04 5.62
N TYR A 4 24.43 -8.94 5.48
CA TYR A 4 23.08 -8.63 5.00
C TYR A 4 22.01 -9.50 5.68
N TYR A 5 20.78 -9.06 5.61
CA TYR A 5 19.59 -9.78 6.05
C TYR A 5 18.59 -9.84 4.88
N VAL A 6 18.04 -11.00 4.61
CA VAL A 6 17.19 -11.23 3.43
C VAL A 6 15.74 -11.46 3.85
N ILE A 7 14.82 -10.68 3.30
CA ILE A 7 13.39 -10.84 3.55
C ILE A 7 12.60 -11.02 2.25
N GLN A 8 11.47 -11.72 2.35
CA GLN A 8 10.46 -11.80 1.32
C GLN A 8 9.10 -11.42 1.92
N PRO A 9 8.67 -10.16 1.80
CA PRO A 9 7.36 -9.72 2.27
C PRO A 9 6.25 -10.38 1.45
N LYS A 10 5.07 -10.58 2.06
CA LYS A 10 3.87 -11.17 1.45
C LYS A 10 2.65 -10.30 1.71
N ALA A 11 1.57 -10.55 0.94
CA ALA A 11 0.28 -9.87 0.96
C ALA A 11 0.28 -8.53 0.19
N GLY A 12 -0.72 -7.65 0.43
CA GLY A 12 -0.87 -6.38 -0.26
C GLY A 12 0.21 -5.35 0.08
N LEU A 13 0.28 -4.27 -0.72
CA LEU A 13 1.30 -3.22 -0.65
C LEU A 13 1.57 -2.74 0.78
N SER A 14 0.52 -2.35 1.52
CA SER A 14 0.69 -1.82 2.88
C SER A 14 1.32 -2.83 3.85
N ASN A 15 1.01 -4.13 3.70
CA ASN A 15 1.63 -5.19 4.48
C ASN A 15 3.10 -5.35 4.10
N CYS A 16 3.41 -5.36 2.80
CA CYS A 16 4.79 -5.42 2.32
C CYS A 16 5.63 -4.25 2.83
N LEU A 17 5.11 -3.02 2.76
CA LEU A 17 5.79 -1.83 3.28
C LEU A 17 6.04 -1.93 4.79
N ARG A 18 5.05 -2.36 5.58
CA ARG A 18 5.23 -2.57 7.03
C ARG A 18 6.36 -3.55 7.34
N VAL A 19 6.43 -4.65 6.60
CA VAL A 19 7.50 -5.64 6.76
C VAL A 19 8.84 -5.01 6.39
N VAL A 20 8.97 -4.42 5.19
CA VAL A 20 10.22 -3.82 4.72
C VAL A 20 10.74 -2.80 5.72
N PHE A 21 9.93 -1.81 6.12
CA PHE A 21 10.40 -0.73 6.99
C PHE A 21 10.71 -1.19 8.41
N SER A 22 9.99 -2.18 8.95
CA SER A 22 10.30 -2.74 10.26
C SER A 22 11.67 -3.47 10.26
N TYR A 23 11.97 -4.22 9.19
CA TYR A 23 13.26 -4.90 9.04
C TYR A 23 14.37 -3.94 8.60
N TYR A 24 14.08 -2.88 7.85
CA TYR A 24 15.03 -1.81 7.55
C TYR A 24 15.60 -1.17 8.83
N HIS A 25 14.74 -0.79 9.77
CA HIS A 25 15.18 -0.24 11.04
C HIS A 25 15.93 -1.27 11.90
N TYR A 26 15.53 -2.54 11.86
CA TYR A 26 16.26 -3.62 12.52
C TYR A 26 17.67 -3.77 11.95
N THR A 27 17.81 -3.86 10.63
CA THR A 27 19.10 -4.05 9.96
C THR A 27 20.01 -2.84 10.12
N LYS A 28 19.47 -1.62 10.01
CA LYS A 28 20.21 -0.38 10.24
C LYS A 28 20.86 -0.35 11.64
N ARG A 29 20.12 -0.75 12.68
CA ARG A 29 20.67 -0.86 14.05
C ARG A 29 21.71 -1.95 14.21
N LYS A 30 21.73 -2.95 13.36
CA LYS A 30 22.70 -4.05 13.38
C LYS A 30 23.86 -3.83 12.40
N ASN A 31 23.91 -2.69 11.73
CA ASN A 31 24.88 -2.38 10.68
C ASN A 31 24.92 -3.46 9.58
N LEU A 32 23.72 -3.88 9.14
CA LEU A 32 23.51 -4.86 8.07
C LEU A 32 22.77 -4.20 6.91
N ASN A 33 23.07 -4.62 5.67
CA ASN A 33 22.26 -4.29 4.52
C ASN A 33 20.97 -5.15 4.50
N LEU A 34 19.87 -4.57 4.04
CA LEU A 34 18.62 -5.29 3.83
C LEU A 34 18.49 -5.68 2.36
N ILE A 35 18.22 -6.96 2.11
CA ILE A 35 17.87 -7.47 0.78
C ILE A 35 16.38 -7.85 0.81
N VAL A 36 15.61 -7.32 -0.12
CA VAL A 36 14.17 -7.55 -0.23
C VAL A 36 13.87 -8.29 -1.53
N ILE A 37 13.35 -9.50 -1.41
CA ILE A 37 12.80 -10.25 -2.54
C ILE A 37 11.32 -9.85 -2.68
N TRP A 38 11.06 -8.83 -3.51
CA TRP A 38 9.74 -8.25 -3.72
C TRP A 38 9.03 -8.95 -4.87
N LYS A 39 8.26 -10.00 -4.57
CA LYS A 39 7.49 -10.72 -5.57
C LYS A 39 6.25 -9.91 -5.99
N VAL A 40 6.10 -9.71 -7.28
CA VAL A 40 4.85 -9.20 -7.85
C VAL A 40 3.80 -10.32 -7.80
N THR A 41 2.63 -10.01 -7.24
CA THR A 41 1.51 -10.96 -7.04
C THR A 41 0.19 -10.24 -7.31
N THR A 42 -0.91 -10.97 -7.39
CA THR A 42 -2.25 -10.38 -7.52
C THR A 42 -2.60 -9.43 -6.37
N ALA A 43 -2.11 -9.70 -5.16
CA ALA A 43 -2.34 -8.85 -3.98
C ALA A 43 -1.41 -7.62 -3.93
N CYS A 44 -0.24 -7.68 -4.60
CA CYS A 44 0.73 -6.60 -4.72
C CYS A 44 1.29 -6.61 -6.14
N ASN A 45 0.52 -6.01 -7.06
CA ASN A 45 0.71 -6.13 -8.48
C ASN A 45 1.72 -5.09 -9.05
N GLY A 46 2.74 -4.75 -8.31
CA GLY A 46 3.79 -3.84 -8.77
C GLY A 46 5.10 -4.08 -8.03
N PHE A 47 6.21 -3.83 -8.72
CA PHE A 47 7.52 -3.90 -8.10
C PHE A 47 7.81 -2.60 -7.36
N PHE A 48 8.44 -2.67 -6.18
CA PHE A 48 8.70 -1.51 -5.33
C PHE A 48 9.35 -0.35 -6.10
N LEU A 49 10.43 -0.62 -6.85
CA LEU A 49 11.17 0.40 -7.59
C LEU A 49 10.45 0.93 -8.85
N ASP A 50 9.27 0.42 -9.19
CA ASP A 50 8.45 1.03 -10.24
C ASP A 50 7.72 2.29 -9.72
N TYR A 51 7.50 2.38 -8.40
CA TYR A 51 6.71 3.43 -7.73
C TYR A 51 7.50 4.30 -6.78
N PHE A 52 8.50 3.72 -6.09
CA PHE A 52 9.23 4.39 -5.02
C PHE A 52 10.71 4.55 -5.38
N GLU A 53 11.33 5.54 -4.74
CA GLU A 53 12.78 5.75 -4.83
C GLU A 53 13.55 4.64 -4.10
N GLU A 54 14.81 4.51 -4.44
CA GLU A 54 15.74 3.63 -3.72
C GLU A 54 15.90 4.07 -2.27
N ILE A 55 16.11 3.09 -1.39
CA ILE A 55 16.35 3.32 0.03
C ILE A 55 17.80 2.94 0.33
N ASN A 56 18.56 3.86 0.91
CA ASN A 56 19.96 3.60 1.25
C ASN A 56 20.10 2.39 2.18
N GLY A 57 20.97 1.45 1.82
CA GLY A 57 21.16 0.20 2.57
C GLY A 57 20.11 -0.88 2.30
N VAL A 58 19.23 -0.69 1.31
CA VAL A 58 18.23 -1.67 0.89
C VAL A 58 18.37 -1.99 -0.60
N THR A 59 18.44 -3.28 -0.92
CA THR A 59 18.44 -3.75 -2.31
C THR A 59 17.17 -4.55 -2.60
N PHE A 60 16.47 -4.23 -3.69
CA PHE A 60 15.24 -4.89 -4.09
C PHE A 60 15.45 -5.79 -5.30
N TYR A 61 14.96 -7.03 -5.22
CA TYR A 61 14.94 -7.98 -6.34
C TYR A 61 13.51 -8.48 -6.60
N LYS A 62 13.12 -8.60 -7.88
CA LYS A 62 11.83 -9.19 -8.29
C LYS A 62 11.73 -10.69 -7.99
N LYS A 63 12.87 -11.36 -7.98
CA LYS A 63 13.01 -12.80 -7.68
C LYS A 63 14.35 -13.08 -7.00
N ASN A 64 14.43 -14.20 -6.30
CA ASN A 64 15.70 -14.63 -5.64
C ASN A 64 16.67 -15.27 -6.66
N SER A 65 17.14 -14.48 -7.63
CA SER A 65 18.06 -14.93 -8.69
C SER A 65 19.45 -15.29 -8.17
N LEU A 66 19.83 -14.81 -6.99
CA LEU A 66 21.12 -15.09 -6.34
C LEU A 66 21.08 -16.30 -5.39
N ASN A 67 19.96 -17.02 -5.35
CA ASN A 67 19.74 -18.17 -4.45
C ASN A 67 20.09 -17.90 -2.99
N LEU A 68 19.84 -16.69 -2.51
CA LEU A 68 20.15 -16.28 -1.14
C LEU A 68 19.27 -17.04 -0.14
N LYS A 69 19.85 -17.41 0.99
CA LYS A 69 19.08 -17.91 2.13
C LYS A 69 18.20 -16.77 2.67
N ILE A 70 16.88 -16.97 2.65
CA ILE A 70 15.92 -15.98 3.12
C ILE A 70 15.78 -16.14 4.65
N ASP A 71 15.97 -15.04 5.37
CA ASP A 71 15.89 -15.00 6.84
C ASP A 71 14.45 -14.86 7.33
N TYR A 72 13.61 -14.20 6.54
CA TYR A 72 12.20 -14.01 6.88
C TYR A 72 11.30 -14.04 5.63
N ILE A 73 10.20 -14.79 5.72
CA ILE A 73 9.12 -14.80 4.71
C ILE A 73 7.79 -14.58 5.44
N GLY A 74 7.01 -13.56 5.03
CA GLY A 74 5.69 -13.38 5.59
C GLY A 74 5.17 -11.94 5.53
N PHE A 75 4.11 -11.70 6.30
CA PHE A 75 3.43 -10.39 6.42
C PHE A 75 3.55 -9.78 7.83
N ASN A 76 4.20 -10.47 8.77
CA ASN A 76 4.43 -9.94 10.11
C ASN A 76 5.66 -9.02 10.11
N PHE A 77 5.53 -7.90 10.77
CA PHE A 77 6.64 -6.97 10.98
C PHE A 77 7.56 -7.41 12.12
N HIS A 78 8.74 -6.86 12.18
CA HIS A 78 9.70 -7.14 13.25
C HIS A 78 9.19 -6.59 14.59
N LYS A 79 9.05 -7.44 15.62
CA LYS A 79 8.39 -7.14 16.90
C LYS A 79 8.90 -5.86 17.61
N LYS A 80 10.19 -5.54 17.48
CA LYS A 80 10.81 -4.35 18.12
C LYS A 80 10.52 -3.04 17.40
N TYR A 81 9.97 -3.06 16.16
CA TYR A 81 9.78 -1.87 15.33
C TYR A 81 8.32 -1.77 14.92
N ASN A 82 7.59 -0.94 15.67
CA ASN A 82 6.17 -0.74 15.44
C ASN A 82 5.93 -0.01 14.11
N PRO A 83 5.32 -0.65 13.10
CA PRO A 83 5.08 -0.10 11.78
C PRO A 83 3.97 0.99 11.76
N TYR A 84 3.28 1.20 12.85
CA TYR A 84 2.25 2.24 12.96
C TYR A 84 2.82 3.60 13.41
N LYS A 85 4.10 3.68 13.70
CA LYS A 85 4.77 4.94 14.01
C LYS A 85 5.21 5.64 12.73
N LYS A 86 4.81 6.89 12.53
CA LYS A 86 5.06 7.70 11.32
C LYS A 86 6.55 7.76 10.91
N PHE A 87 7.45 7.87 11.88
CA PHE A 87 8.90 8.00 11.59
C PHE A 87 9.51 6.76 10.91
N ILE A 88 8.85 5.59 10.99
CA ILE A 88 9.34 4.37 10.33
C ILE A 88 9.39 4.52 8.81
N TYR A 89 8.52 5.35 8.22
CA TYR A 89 8.36 5.51 6.77
C TYR A 89 9.02 6.79 6.22
N GLN A 90 9.89 7.45 6.97
CA GLN A 90 10.52 8.71 6.51
C GLN A 90 11.32 8.56 5.21
N GLU A 91 11.88 7.38 4.96
CA GLU A 91 12.63 7.07 3.74
C GLU A 91 11.73 6.64 2.56
N LEU A 92 10.41 6.52 2.77
CA LEU A 92 9.47 6.14 1.71
C LEU A 92 9.13 7.37 0.87
N LYS A 93 9.72 7.46 -0.30
CA LYS A 93 9.49 8.54 -1.26
C LYS A 93 8.93 7.98 -2.56
N LEU A 94 7.90 8.63 -3.09
CA LEU A 94 7.41 8.35 -4.44
C LEU A 94 8.39 8.87 -5.49
N LYS A 95 8.49 8.19 -6.62
CA LYS A 95 9.25 8.70 -7.77
C LYS A 95 8.70 10.04 -8.24
N PRO A 96 9.56 11.01 -8.64
CA PRO A 96 9.12 12.32 -9.12
C PRO A 96 8.12 12.25 -10.28
N SER A 97 8.30 11.27 -11.19
CA SER A 97 7.38 11.04 -12.32
C SER A 97 5.95 10.70 -11.87
N LEU A 98 5.80 9.93 -10.77
CA LEU A 98 4.49 9.63 -10.19
C LEU A 98 3.91 10.84 -9.47
N ILE A 99 4.73 11.59 -8.73
CA ILE A 99 4.29 12.82 -8.07
C ILE A 99 3.75 13.78 -9.13
N HIS A 100 4.49 14.00 -10.22
CA HIS A 100 4.05 14.86 -11.32
C HIS A 100 2.70 14.38 -11.89
N LYS A 101 2.56 13.09 -12.21
CA LYS A 101 1.31 12.52 -12.73
C LYS A 101 0.13 12.70 -11.77
N ILE A 102 0.35 12.47 -10.48
CA ILE A 102 -0.67 12.64 -9.44
C ILE A 102 -1.06 14.13 -9.35
N THR A 103 -0.09 15.03 -9.26
CA THR A 103 -0.32 16.47 -9.13
C THR A 103 -1.08 17.02 -10.33
N THR A 104 -0.67 16.66 -11.57
CA THR A 104 -1.34 17.08 -12.80
C THR A 104 -2.80 16.62 -12.86
N ASN A 105 -3.11 15.44 -12.32
CA ASN A 105 -4.49 14.96 -12.26
C ASN A 105 -5.28 15.62 -11.13
N LEU A 106 -4.65 15.87 -9.99
CA LEU A 106 -5.32 16.47 -8.81
C LEU A 106 -5.52 17.98 -8.94
N CYS A 107 -4.68 18.70 -9.70
CA CYS A 107 -4.85 20.16 -9.88
C CYS A 107 -6.16 20.54 -10.58
N LYS A 108 -6.83 19.58 -11.21
CA LYS A 108 -8.17 19.74 -11.82
C LYS A 108 -9.30 19.66 -10.80
N ILE A 109 -9.00 19.27 -9.55
CA ILE A 109 -9.99 19.04 -8.48
C ILE A 109 -9.73 20.07 -7.38
N ASN A 110 -10.60 21.07 -7.26
CA ASN A 110 -10.45 22.13 -6.24
C ASN A 110 -10.96 21.70 -4.87
N LYS A 111 -12.16 21.15 -4.83
CA LYS A 111 -12.81 20.66 -3.62
C LYS A 111 -13.36 19.28 -3.91
N TYR A 112 -13.09 18.33 -3.05
CA TYR A 112 -13.63 16.99 -3.24
C TYR A 112 -14.08 16.35 -1.94
N ILE A 113 -14.97 15.39 -2.07
CA ILE A 113 -15.31 14.39 -1.05
C ILE A 113 -14.82 13.03 -1.53
N SER A 114 -14.23 12.25 -0.67
CA SER A 114 -13.73 10.93 -1.04
C SER A 114 -14.44 9.82 -0.30
N VAL A 115 -14.65 8.70 -1.01
CA VAL A 115 -15.11 7.44 -0.42
C VAL A 115 -14.22 6.31 -0.87
N HIS A 116 -13.95 5.39 0.06
CA HIS A 116 -13.23 4.15 -0.22
C HIS A 116 -14.17 2.97 -0.05
N ILE A 117 -14.50 2.31 -1.15
CA ILE A 117 -15.46 1.21 -1.21
C ILE A 117 -14.74 -0.09 -1.55
N ARG A 118 -14.64 -1.01 -0.59
CA ARG A 118 -14.00 -2.31 -0.79
C ARG A 118 -15.05 -3.40 -0.95
N ARG A 119 -15.03 -4.09 -2.11
CA ARG A 119 -16.07 -5.04 -2.53
C ARG A 119 -15.55 -6.42 -2.92
N THR A 120 -14.24 -6.73 -2.77
CA THR A 120 -13.71 -8.01 -3.22
C THR A 120 -13.50 -9.00 -2.06
N ASP A 121 -12.40 -8.92 -1.35
CA ASP A 121 -11.89 -9.99 -0.49
C ASP A 121 -12.40 -9.95 0.98
N HIS A 122 -12.91 -8.81 1.45
CA HIS A 122 -13.30 -8.64 2.85
C HIS A 122 -14.80 -8.66 3.15
N ILE A 123 -15.66 -8.81 2.15
CA ILE A 123 -17.13 -8.77 2.34
C ILE A 123 -17.62 -9.77 3.40
N PRO A 124 -17.22 -11.06 3.36
CA PRO A 124 -17.70 -12.02 4.36
C PRO A 124 -17.30 -11.64 5.80
N LEU A 125 -16.07 -11.17 5.96
CA LEU A 125 -15.56 -10.74 7.26
C LEU A 125 -16.24 -9.45 7.74
N ALA A 126 -16.47 -8.48 6.86
CA ALA A 126 -17.13 -7.23 7.17
C ALA A 126 -18.60 -7.49 7.60
N LYS A 127 -19.32 -8.34 6.88
CA LYS A 127 -20.68 -8.76 7.24
C LYS A 127 -20.71 -9.47 8.60
N LYS A 128 -19.79 -10.41 8.84
CA LYS A 128 -19.67 -11.11 10.13
C LYS A 128 -19.43 -10.15 11.30
N LYS A 129 -18.64 -9.09 11.06
CA LYS A 129 -18.32 -8.07 12.09
C LYS A 129 -19.32 -6.92 12.13
N LYS A 130 -20.41 -6.96 11.35
CA LYS A 130 -21.38 -5.84 11.22
C LYS A 130 -20.74 -4.50 10.82
N LEU A 131 -19.69 -4.56 9.99
CA LEU A 131 -18.94 -3.39 9.48
C LEU A 131 -19.12 -3.22 7.97
N PHE A 132 -20.07 -3.94 7.38
CA PHE A 132 -20.36 -3.83 5.95
C PHE A 132 -21.25 -2.61 5.72
N THR A 133 -20.78 -1.69 4.87
CA THR A 133 -21.54 -0.52 4.42
C THR A 133 -22.09 -0.82 3.03
N THR A 134 -23.39 -0.62 2.81
CA THR A 134 -24.04 -0.87 1.52
C THR A 134 -23.79 0.26 0.52
N ASP A 135 -24.12 0.05 -0.76
CA ASP A 135 -23.99 1.10 -1.77
C ASP A 135 -25.00 2.23 -1.51
N GLU A 136 -26.20 1.91 -1.02
CA GLU A 136 -27.22 2.88 -0.62
C GLU A 136 -26.73 3.80 0.51
N GLU A 137 -26.03 3.26 1.50
CA GLU A 137 -25.45 4.05 2.59
C GLU A 137 -24.36 5.00 2.07
N PHE A 138 -23.50 4.55 1.14
CA PHE A 138 -22.53 5.43 0.49
C PHE A 138 -23.20 6.50 -0.36
N ILE A 139 -24.24 6.17 -1.13
CA ILE A 139 -25.02 7.11 -1.94
C ILE A 139 -25.67 8.16 -1.04
N LYS A 140 -26.31 7.73 0.06
CA LYS A 140 -26.90 8.64 1.04
C LYS A 140 -25.85 9.60 1.60
N PHE A 141 -24.71 9.09 2.06
CA PHE A 141 -23.60 9.92 2.56
C PHE A 141 -23.12 10.93 1.52
N LEU A 142 -22.93 10.51 0.27
CA LEU A 142 -22.49 11.40 -0.81
C LEU A 142 -23.53 12.48 -1.10
N ASN A 143 -24.82 12.14 -1.19
CA ASN A 143 -25.88 13.10 -1.45
C ASN A 143 -26.00 14.17 -0.35
N GLU A 144 -25.81 13.77 0.91
CA GLU A 144 -25.85 14.69 2.05
C GLU A 144 -24.62 15.62 2.13
N ASN A 145 -23.45 15.18 1.64
CA ASN A 145 -22.17 15.85 1.89
C ASN A 145 -21.49 16.41 0.64
N LYS A 146 -21.88 16.00 -0.56
CA LYS A 146 -21.26 16.39 -1.83
C LYS A 146 -21.32 17.91 -2.05
N LYS A 147 -22.52 18.52 -1.92
CA LYS A 147 -22.74 19.95 -2.25
C LYS A 147 -22.07 20.33 -3.59
N ASP A 148 -21.13 21.30 -3.55
CA ASP A 148 -20.34 21.84 -4.66
C ASP A 148 -18.98 21.12 -4.86
N LYS A 149 -18.84 19.89 -4.36
CA LYS A 149 -17.57 19.15 -4.39
C LYS A 149 -17.56 18.08 -5.46
N ASP A 150 -16.40 17.87 -6.06
CA ASP A 150 -16.12 16.67 -6.85
C ASP A 150 -16.13 15.41 -5.98
N ILE A 151 -16.45 14.26 -6.58
CA ILE A 151 -16.44 12.99 -5.88
C ILE A 151 -15.23 12.16 -6.32
N PHE A 152 -14.37 11.82 -5.37
CA PHE A 152 -13.27 10.90 -5.57
C PHE A 152 -13.61 9.50 -5.02
N ILE A 153 -13.69 8.50 -5.90
CA ILE A 153 -14.03 7.13 -5.55
C ILE A 153 -12.81 6.24 -5.69
N ALA A 154 -12.37 5.65 -4.57
CA ALA A 154 -11.40 4.58 -4.56
C ALA A 154 -12.12 3.25 -4.31
N THR A 155 -12.03 2.31 -5.24
CA THR A 155 -12.63 0.98 -5.10
C THR A 155 -11.77 -0.09 -5.76
N ASP A 156 -11.85 -1.30 -5.22
CA ASP A 156 -11.23 -2.51 -5.77
C ASP A 156 -12.17 -3.30 -6.71
N ASN A 157 -13.36 -2.73 -7.02
CA ASN A 157 -14.39 -3.39 -7.81
C ASN A 157 -14.87 -2.52 -8.98
N HIS A 158 -14.65 -2.99 -10.20
CA HIS A 158 -14.99 -2.26 -11.42
C HIS A 158 -16.50 -2.04 -11.59
N TYR A 159 -17.33 -3.00 -11.18
CA TYR A 159 -18.78 -2.86 -11.20
C TYR A 159 -19.25 -1.72 -10.28
N THR A 160 -18.76 -1.69 -9.05
CA THR A 160 -19.03 -0.59 -8.10
C THR A 160 -18.59 0.75 -8.68
N TYR A 161 -17.37 0.84 -9.24
CA TYR A 161 -16.90 2.06 -9.89
C TYR A 161 -17.86 2.55 -10.98
N ASN A 162 -18.28 1.67 -11.89
CA ASN A 162 -19.16 2.02 -12.99
C ASN A 162 -20.55 2.45 -12.52
N ASN A 163 -21.08 1.82 -11.47
CA ASN A 163 -22.37 2.22 -10.90
C ASN A 163 -22.32 3.63 -10.34
N PHE A 164 -21.32 3.93 -9.52
CA PHE A 164 -21.17 5.27 -8.94
C PHE A 164 -20.87 6.33 -9.99
N LYS A 165 -20.06 6.03 -11.01
CA LYS A 165 -19.78 6.93 -12.14
C LYS A 165 -21.02 7.29 -12.95
N LYS A 166 -22.05 6.43 -12.99
CA LYS A 166 -23.32 6.74 -13.67
C LYS A 166 -24.23 7.64 -12.85
N LEU A 167 -24.05 7.67 -11.53
CA LEU A 167 -24.88 8.44 -10.60
C LEU A 167 -24.35 9.87 -10.42
N TYR A 168 -23.07 10.08 -10.70
CA TYR A 168 -22.33 11.31 -10.44
C TYR A 168 -21.48 11.73 -11.63
#